data_aacfdf8dec5604ab139e45496ccd40d7
#
_entry.id   aacfdf8dec5604ab139e45496ccd40d7
#
_cell.length_a   1.000
_cell.length_b   1.000
_cell.length_c   1.000
_cell.angle_alpha   90.00
_cell.angle_beta   90.00
_cell.angle_gamma   90.00
#
_symmetry.space_group_name_H-M   'P 1'
#
loop_
_entity.id
_entity.type
_entity.pdbx_description
1 polymer ?
#
loop_
_entity_poly.entity_id
_entity_poly.type
_entity_poly.pdbx_seq_one_letter_code
_entity_poly.pdbx_strand_id
1 'polypeptide(L)'
;MKEYTSIIYLLMIIVLTSCGAYFNQPFTQTEARIGENTSPKFLAKKFLPTDKIIVGVYKFRDQTGQYKPAENGSTFSTAVTQGGTTILLKSLEESGWFRPIERENIGDLLNERQIIRNTRQEYANGKRVTMPPLLFAGTIIEGGVVSYDSNIITGGSGLRYFGAGMSNEYRQDRITVYLRIVS
;
A
#
# COMPACT_ATOMS: atom_id res chain seq x y z
N MET A 1 -5.17 62.75 10.17
CA MET A 1 -4.44 61.84 9.29
C MET A 1 -3.76 60.69 10.04
N LYS A 2 -3.09 60.94 11.18
CA LYS A 2 -2.41 59.85 11.95
C LYS A 2 -3.33 58.78 12.50
N GLU A 3 -4.57 59.11 12.86
CA GLU A 3 -5.52 58.09 13.39
C GLU A 3 -6.04 57.14 12.32
N TYR A 4 -6.28 57.61 11.11
CA TYR A 4 -6.71 56.74 10.00
C TYR A 4 -5.59 55.81 9.54
N THR A 5 -4.35 56.23 9.60
CA THR A 5 -3.21 55.34 9.26
C THR A 5 -3.07 54.21 10.28
N SER A 6 -3.31 54.44 11.58
CA SER A 6 -3.29 53.38 12.61
C SER A 6 -4.44 52.37 12.40
N ILE A 7 -5.62 52.83 12.02
CA ILE A 7 -6.74 51.94 11.74
C ILE A 7 -6.48 51.08 10.51
N ILE A 8 -5.86 51.62 9.49
CA ILE A 8 -5.49 50.87 8.26
C ILE A 8 -4.44 49.80 8.58
N TYR A 9 -3.43 50.14 9.42
CA TYR A 9 -2.44 49.12 9.85
C TYR A 9 -3.06 48.02 10.71
N LEU A 10 -4.00 48.36 11.61
CA LEU A 10 -4.71 47.38 12.43
C LEU A 10 -5.56 46.43 11.55
N LEU A 11 -6.26 46.97 10.55
CA LEU A 11 -7.06 46.19 9.60
C LEU A 11 -6.18 45.30 8.73
N MET A 12 -5.03 45.78 8.31
CA MET A 12 -4.04 45.00 7.54
C MET A 12 -3.45 43.84 8.36
N ILE A 13 -3.18 44.04 9.65
CA ILE A 13 -2.72 42.98 10.56
C ILE A 13 -3.79 41.90 10.75
N ILE A 14 -5.08 42.31 10.92
CA ILE A 14 -6.19 41.35 11.07
C ILE A 14 -6.37 40.50 9.79
N VAL A 15 -6.21 41.08 8.62
CA VAL A 15 -6.31 40.37 7.34
C VAL A 15 -5.14 39.38 7.17
N LEU A 16 -3.94 39.73 7.63
CA LEU A 16 -2.75 38.88 7.57
C LEU A 16 -2.80 37.69 8.53
N THR A 17 -3.49 37.80 9.65
CA THR A 17 -3.62 36.68 10.63
C THR A 17 -4.70 35.67 10.24
N SER A 18 -5.62 36.01 9.34
CA SER A 18 -6.74 35.16 8.92
C SER A 18 -6.32 33.91 8.10
N CYS A 19 -5.13 33.89 7.52
CA CYS A 19 -4.67 32.80 6.64
C CYS A 19 -3.80 31.74 7.30
N GLY A 20 -3.57 31.79 8.62
CA GLY A 20 -2.66 30.87 9.30
C GLY A 20 -3.04 29.38 9.21
N ALA A 21 -4.31 29.04 9.08
CA ALA A 21 -4.77 27.67 8.97
C ALA A 21 -4.44 27.00 7.60
N TYR A 22 -4.28 27.79 6.56
CA TYR A 22 -3.98 27.30 5.21
C TYR A 22 -2.49 27.01 4.97
N PHE A 23 -1.61 27.54 5.80
CA PHE A 23 -0.17 27.35 5.66
C PHE A 23 0.39 26.12 6.39
N ASN A 24 -0.46 25.39 7.08
CA ASN A 24 -0.05 24.17 7.79
C ASN A 24 -0.10 22.90 6.90
N GLN A 25 -0.03 23.08 5.58
CA GLN A 25 0.07 21.99 4.64
C GLN A 25 1.50 21.45 4.62
N PRO A 26 1.69 20.11 4.64
CA PRO A 26 3.03 19.57 4.48
C PRO A 26 3.53 19.86 3.06
N PHE A 27 4.53 20.73 2.94
CA PHE A 27 5.21 21.04 1.67
C PHE A 27 6.10 19.90 1.17
N THR A 28 6.34 18.91 2.03
CA THR A 28 7.08 17.70 1.68
C THR A 28 6.15 16.51 1.66
N GLN A 29 6.26 15.67 0.62
CA GLN A 29 5.60 14.38 0.63
C GLN A 29 6.09 13.60 1.84
N THR A 30 5.21 13.38 2.81
CA THR A 30 5.51 12.48 3.91
C THR A 30 5.48 11.06 3.37
N GLU A 31 6.54 10.29 3.66
CA GLU A 31 6.53 8.86 3.38
C GLU A 31 5.28 8.21 4.01
N ALA A 32 4.69 7.27 3.30
CA ALA A 32 3.57 6.50 3.83
C ALA A 32 3.95 5.90 5.19
N ARG A 33 3.16 6.19 6.23
CA ARG A 33 3.40 5.70 7.59
C ARG A 33 2.36 4.66 7.95
N ILE A 34 2.80 3.62 8.62
CA ILE A 34 1.92 2.62 9.22
C ILE A 34 1.65 3.07 10.67
N GLY A 35 0.45 3.66 10.90
CA GLY A 35 0.07 4.21 12.20
C GLY A 35 0.81 5.51 12.57
N GLU A 36 0.35 6.18 13.63
CA GLU A 36 0.87 7.49 14.03
C GLU A 36 2.29 7.45 14.60
N ASN A 37 2.74 6.31 15.13
CA ASN A 37 3.98 6.22 15.90
C ASN A 37 4.89 5.03 15.54
N THR A 38 4.63 4.30 14.47
CA THR A 38 5.47 3.17 14.06
C THR A 38 6.37 3.54 12.89
N SER A 39 7.68 3.42 13.09
CA SER A 39 8.65 3.45 12.00
C SER A 39 9.03 2.01 11.63
N PRO A 40 8.38 1.41 10.62
CA PRO A 40 8.61 0.00 10.27
C PRO A 40 10.04 -0.25 9.80
N LYS A 41 10.70 0.75 9.21
CA LYS A 41 12.12 0.65 8.80
C LYS A 41 13.07 0.49 9.99
N PHE A 42 12.70 0.99 11.16
CA PHE A 42 13.52 0.90 12.36
C PHE A 42 13.42 -0.47 13.03
N LEU A 43 12.21 -1.04 13.09
CA LEU A 43 11.97 -2.34 13.71
C LEU A 43 12.51 -3.50 12.87
N ALA A 44 12.40 -3.42 11.54
CA ALA A 44 12.81 -4.48 10.64
C ALA A 44 14.34 -4.66 10.58
N LYS A 45 15.14 -3.61 10.80
CA LYS A 45 16.59 -3.68 10.66
C LYS A 45 17.34 -4.12 11.90
N LYS A 46 16.71 -4.10 13.09
CA LYS A 46 17.46 -4.24 14.35
C LYS A 46 17.82 -5.67 14.73
N PHE A 47 17.05 -6.66 14.28
CA PHE A 47 17.27 -8.07 14.64
C PHE A 47 16.88 -8.99 13.49
N LEU A 48 17.76 -9.18 12.52
CA LEU A 48 17.51 -10.17 11.49
C LEU A 48 17.74 -11.58 12.05
N PRO A 49 16.85 -12.53 11.79
CA PRO A 49 17.05 -13.91 12.20
C PRO A 49 18.20 -14.55 11.42
N THR A 50 18.91 -15.47 12.04
CA THR A 50 19.95 -16.25 11.37
C THR A 50 19.37 -17.08 10.23
N ASP A 51 18.20 -17.69 10.48
CA ASP A 51 17.44 -18.43 9.48
C ASP A 51 16.11 -17.74 9.21
N LYS A 52 15.81 -17.53 7.93
CA LYS A 52 14.55 -16.91 7.52
C LYS A 52 13.39 -17.86 7.75
N ILE A 53 12.31 -17.34 8.29
CA ILE A 53 11.07 -18.08 8.53
C ILE A 53 10.37 -18.33 7.19
N ILE A 54 10.11 -19.60 6.89
CA ILE A 54 9.37 -19.98 5.67
C ILE A 54 7.89 -19.79 5.93
N VAL A 55 7.24 -18.92 5.13
CA VAL A 55 5.82 -18.61 5.26
C VAL A 55 5.09 -18.83 3.93
N GLY A 56 3.92 -19.45 3.99
CA GLY A 56 3.02 -19.57 2.86
C GLY A 56 2.09 -18.36 2.79
N VAL A 57 2.14 -17.63 1.68
CA VAL A 57 1.21 -16.52 1.45
C VAL A 57 0.09 -17.02 0.55
N TYR A 58 -1.12 -17.04 1.09
CA TYR A 58 -2.33 -17.39 0.34
C TYR A 58 -2.91 -16.14 -0.32
N LYS A 59 -4.22 -15.90 -0.19
CA LYS A 59 -4.88 -14.76 -0.83
C LYS A 59 -4.74 -13.52 0.02
N PHE A 60 -4.26 -12.45 -0.60
CA PHE A 60 -4.28 -11.11 -0.02
C PHE A 60 -4.94 -10.16 -1.01
N ARG A 61 -6.25 -9.98 -0.89
CA ARG A 61 -7.08 -9.30 -1.89
C ARG A 61 -7.74 -8.06 -1.35
N ASP A 62 -8.16 -7.23 -2.29
CA ASP A 62 -9.08 -6.14 -2.03
C ASP A 62 -10.47 -6.70 -1.65
N GLN A 63 -10.95 -6.34 -0.48
CA GLN A 63 -12.27 -6.69 0.05
C GLN A 63 -13.16 -5.45 0.20
N THR A 64 -12.69 -4.27 -0.26
CA THR A 64 -13.45 -3.03 -0.14
C THR A 64 -14.58 -2.94 -1.14
N GLY A 65 -14.42 -3.56 -2.30
CA GLY A 65 -15.38 -3.46 -3.40
C GLY A 65 -15.50 -2.05 -3.98
N GLN A 66 -14.55 -1.16 -3.68
CA GLN A 66 -14.63 0.23 -4.08
C GLN A 66 -13.99 0.48 -5.44
N TYR A 67 -14.65 1.35 -6.20
CA TYR A 67 -14.19 1.85 -7.48
C TYR A 67 -13.69 3.30 -7.35
N LYS A 68 -12.79 3.69 -8.25
CA LYS A 68 -12.32 5.08 -8.31
C LYS A 68 -13.49 6.01 -8.63
N PRO A 69 -13.62 7.15 -7.94
CA PRO A 69 -14.62 8.14 -8.30
C PRO A 69 -14.34 8.67 -9.72
N ALA A 70 -15.40 8.86 -10.49
CA ALA A 70 -15.34 9.48 -11.80
C ALA A 70 -15.94 10.87 -11.75
N GLU A 71 -15.28 11.84 -12.34
CA GLU A 71 -15.82 13.19 -12.46
C GLU A 71 -16.95 13.26 -13.49
N ASN A 72 -16.87 12.43 -14.55
CA ASN A 72 -17.82 12.43 -15.67
C ASN A 72 -18.18 11.00 -16.09
N GLY A 73 -18.94 10.27 -15.26
CA GLY A 73 -19.45 8.95 -15.60
C GLY A 73 -19.01 7.83 -14.67
N SER A 74 -19.24 6.59 -15.07
CA SER A 74 -18.86 5.40 -14.29
C SER A 74 -17.43 4.98 -14.59
N THR A 75 -16.62 4.75 -13.57
CA THR A 75 -15.34 4.07 -13.73
C THR A 75 -15.45 2.63 -13.24
N PHE A 76 -14.88 1.71 -14.02
CA PHE A 76 -14.76 0.29 -13.63
C PHE A 76 -13.40 -0.03 -12.99
N SER A 77 -12.55 1.00 -12.81
CA SER A 77 -11.27 0.82 -12.15
C SER A 77 -11.45 0.73 -10.64
N THR A 78 -10.88 -0.32 -10.03
CA THR A 78 -10.87 -0.47 -8.58
C THR A 78 -10.08 0.65 -7.90
N ALA A 79 -10.54 1.10 -6.75
CA ALA A 79 -9.86 2.14 -5.98
C ALA A 79 -8.53 1.63 -5.39
N VAL A 80 -8.49 0.34 -5.05
CA VAL A 80 -7.33 -0.34 -4.47
C VAL A 80 -6.71 -1.29 -5.50
N THR A 81 -5.39 -1.47 -5.42
CA THR A 81 -4.68 -2.40 -6.28
C THR A 81 -5.16 -3.84 -6.08
N GLN A 82 -5.29 -4.59 -7.17
CA GLN A 82 -5.61 -6.01 -7.14
C GLN A 82 -4.36 -6.90 -6.96
N GLY A 83 -3.17 -6.32 -7.04
CA GLY A 83 -1.88 -7.01 -6.87
C GLY A 83 -1.42 -7.10 -5.40
N GLY A 84 -2.33 -7.11 -4.44
CA GLY A 84 -2.00 -7.09 -3.00
C GLY A 84 -1.12 -8.25 -2.57
N THR A 85 -1.35 -9.46 -3.07
CA THR A 85 -0.52 -10.64 -2.77
C THR A 85 0.94 -10.43 -3.20
N THR A 86 1.16 -9.90 -4.41
CA THR A 86 2.52 -9.64 -4.93
C THR A 86 3.24 -8.58 -4.08
N ILE A 87 2.53 -7.53 -3.67
CA ILE A 87 3.10 -6.49 -2.80
C ILE A 87 3.47 -7.08 -1.43
N LEU A 88 2.62 -7.93 -0.87
CA LEU A 88 2.88 -8.60 0.41
C LEU A 88 4.10 -9.52 0.32
N LEU A 89 4.19 -10.35 -0.71
CA LEU A 89 5.33 -11.24 -0.97
C LEU A 89 6.64 -10.44 -1.00
N LYS A 90 6.66 -9.36 -1.78
CA LYS A 90 7.83 -8.48 -1.88
C LYS A 90 8.18 -7.84 -0.54
N SER A 91 7.20 -7.33 0.19
CA SER A 91 7.42 -6.71 1.50
C SER A 91 7.98 -7.69 2.54
N LEU A 92 7.49 -8.93 2.55
CA LEU A 92 7.99 -9.99 3.42
C LEU A 92 9.44 -10.36 3.06
N GLU A 93 9.77 -10.46 1.78
CA GLU A 93 11.12 -10.76 1.31
C GLU A 93 12.11 -9.63 1.66
N GLU A 94 11.72 -8.38 1.39
CA GLU A 94 12.53 -7.18 1.68
C GLU A 94 12.73 -6.95 3.19
N SER A 95 11.81 -7.43 4.02
CA SER A 95 11.96 -7.37 5.48
C SER A 95 13.20 -8.12 5.97
N GLY A 96 13.66 -9.12 5.21
CA GLY A 96 14.78 -9.98 5.58
C GLY A 96 14.46 -11.06 6.61
N TRP A 97 13.25 -11.05 7.20
CA TRP A 97 12.81 -12.01 8.21
C TRP A 97 12.24 -13.28 7.63
N PHE A 98 11.61 -13.16 6.44
CA PHE A 98 10.83 -14.23 5.86
C PHE A 98 11.41 -14.72 4.54
N ARG A 99 11.13 -15.99 4.26
CA ARG A 99 11.20 -16.58 2.93
C ARG A 99 9.78 -16.92 2.49
N PRO A 100 9.10 -16.00 1.80
CA PRO A 100 7.72 -16.21 1.41
C PRO A 100 7.63 -17.21 0.27
N ILE A 101 6.56 -18.01 0.31
CA ILE A 101 6.18 -18.95 -0.74
C ILE A 101 4.78 -18.57 -1.18
N GLU A 102 4.60 -18.30 -2.45
CA GLU A 102 3.28 -18.07 -3.01
C GLU A 102 2.44 -19.34 -2.98
N ARG A 103 1.21 -19.20 -2.50
CA ARG A 103 0.19 -20.26 -2.45
C ARG A 103 -1.15 -19.81 -3.01
N GLU A 104 -1.24 -18.61 -3.58
CA GLU A 104 -2.48 -18.09 -4.15
C GLU A 104 -2.94 -18.95 -5.32
N ASN A 105 -2.03 -19.32 -6.20
CA ASN A 105 -2.30 -20.13 -7.38
C ASN A 105 -1.66 -21.52 -7.29
N ILE A 106 -1.72 -22.13 -6.12
CA ILE A 106 -1.13 -23.47 -5.89
C ILE A 106 -1.70 -24.55 -6.84
N GLY A 107 -2.94 -24.36 -7.30
CA GLY A 107 -3.57 -25.26 -8.25
C GLY A 107 -2.80 -25.38 -9.56
N ASP A 108 -2.34 -24.27 -10.10
CA ASP A 108 -1.55 -24.23 -11.35
C ASP A 108 -0.22 -24.93 -11.17
N LEU A 109 0.46 -24.69 -10.03
CA LEU A 109 1.71 -25.37 -9.69
C LEU A 109 1.53 -26.88 -9.55
N LEU A 110 0.45 -27.34 -8.94
CA LEU A 110 0.17 -28.76 -8.80
C LEU A 110 -0.15 -29.42 -10.15
N ASN A 111 -0.90 -28.73 -10.99
CA ASN A 111 -1.19 -29.16 -12.34
C ASN A 111 0.08 -29.28 -13.17
N GLU A 112 0.94 -28.28 -13.15
CA GLU A 112 2.23 -28.30 -13.85
C GLU A 112 3.12 -29.47 -13.36
N ARG A 113 3.15 -29.71 -12.06
CA ARG A 113 3.86 -30.88 -11.50
C ARG A 113 3.30 -32.22 -11.99
N GLN A 114 2.00 -32.30 -12.18
CA GLN A 114 1.39 -33.50 -12.73
C GLN A 114 1.76 -33.70 -14.20
N ILE A 115 1.74 -32.65 -15.00
CA ILE A 115 2.19 -32.66 -16.41
C ILE A 115 3.64 -33.16 -16.51
N ILE A 116 4.54 -32.56 -15.70
CA ILE A 116 5.95 -32.96 -15.67
C ILE A 116 6.11 -34.44 -15.28
N ARG A 117 5.34 -34.91 -14.27
CA ARG A 117 5.38 -36.30 -13.83
C ARG A 117 4.94 -37.23 -14.94
N ASN A 118 3.83 -36.96 -15.59
CA ASN A 118 3.29 -37.80 -16.65
C ASN A 118 4.27 -37.84 -17.85
N THR A 119 4.75 -36.69 -18.28
CA THR A 119 5.73 -36.60 -19.40
C THR A 119 7.01 -37.37 -19.09
N ARG A 120 7.58 -37.16 -17.89
CA ARG A 120 8.80 -37.88 -17.51
C ARG A 120 8.58 -39.39 -17.38
N GLN A 121 7.39 -39.82 -16.94
CA GLN A 121 7.07 -41.23 -16.81
C GLN A 121 6.95 -41.90 -18.19
N GLU A 122 6.38 -41.19 -19.18
CA GLU A 122 6.28 -41.64 -20.56
C GLU A 122 7.66 -41.89 -21.19
N TYR A 123 8.62 -41.02 -20.93
CA TYR A 123 9.97 -41.11 -21.50
C TYR A 123 11.00 -41.83 -20.58
N ALA A 124 10.57 -42.34 -19.44
CA ALA A 124 11.49 -42.92 -18.45
C ALA A 124 11.97 -44.36 -18.74
N ASN A 125 11.41 -45.02 -19.79
CA ASN A 125 11.73 -46.41 -20.14
C ASN A 125 11.69 -47.35 -18.91
N GLY A 126 10.65 -47.23 -18.08
CA GLY A 126 10.44 -48.07 -16.89
C GLY A 126 11.22 -47.60 -15.64
N LYS A 127 12.03 -46.55 -15.70
CA LYS A 127 12.73 -46.02 -14.52
C LYS A 127 11.76 -45.18 -13.68
N ARG A 128 11.90 -45.31 -12.35
CA ARG A 128 11.11 -44.51 -11.40
C ARG A 128 11.52 -43.02 -11.49
N VAL A 129 10.58 -42.16 -11.80
CA VAL A 129 10.80 -40.72 -11.80
C VAL A 129 10.44 -40.13 -10.45
N THR A 130 11.43 -39.56 -9.78
CA THR A 130 11.23 -38.82 -8.54
C THR A 130 11.24 -37.32 -8.82
N MET A 131 10.30 -36.59 -8.19
CA MET A 131 10.31 -35.12 -8.19
C MET A 131 10.68 -34.61 -6.81
N PRO A 132 11.44 -33.53 -6.71
CA PRO A 132 11.73 -32.92 -5.41
C PRO A 132 10.43 -32.50 -4.74
N PRO A 133 10.33 -32.60 -3.40
CA PRO A 133 9.16 -32.13 -2.67
C PRO A 133 9.00 -30.61 -2.84
N LEU A 134 7.78 -30.13 -2.69
CA LEU A 134 7.53 -28.70 -2.57
C LEU A 134 8.09 -28.22 -1.23
N LEU A 135 8.53 -26.96 -1.22
CA LEU A 135 8.97 -26.35 0.02
C LEU A 135 7.77 -26.25 0.98
N PHE A 136 7.99 -26.69 2.20
CA PHE A 136 6.96 -26.71 3.23
C PHE A 136 6.93 -25.38 3.98
N ALA A 137 5.73 -24.82 4.20
CA ALA A 137 5.53 -23.65 5.04
C ALA A 137 4.85 -24.07 6.34
N GLY A 138 5.54 -23.88 7.46
CA GLY A 138 4.99 -24.15 8.80
C GLY A 138 4.00 -23.09 9.27
N THR A 139 4.02 -21.93 8.63
CA THR A 139 3.16 -20.77 8.96
C THR A 139 2.51 -20.24 7.70
N ILE A 140 1.24 -19.88 7.81
CA ILE A 140 0.45 -19.32 6.73
C ILE A 140 0.16 -17.87 7.05
N ILE A 141 0.27 -17.00 6.05
CA ILE A 141 -0.15 -15.60 6.12
C ILE A 141 -1.28 -15.39 5.11
N GLU A 142 -2.35 -14.82 5.58
CA GLU A 142 -3.49 -14.40 4.77
C GLU A 142 -4.02 -13.05 5.24
N GLY A 143 -4.77 -12.36 4.40
CA GLY A 143 -5.30 -11.05 4.76
C GLY A 143 -5.94 -10.33 3.59
N GLY A 144 -6.03 -9.03 3.71
CA GLY A 144 -6.60 -8.20 2.66
C GLY A 144 -6.71 -6.74 3.03
N VAL A 145 -7.16 -5.95 2.07
CA VAL A 145 -7.53 -4.57 2.25
C VAL A 145 -9.01 -4.52 2.60
N VAL A 146 -9.36 -3.94 3.75
CA VAL A 146 -10.74 -3.92 4.27
C VAL A 146 -11.40 -2.55 4.16
N SER A 147 -10.61 -1.48 4.08
CA SER A 147 -11.12 -0.13 3.91
C SER A 147 -10.17 0.70 3.05
N TYR A 148 -10.76 1.54 2.24
CA TYR A 148 -10.09 2.63 1.54
C TYR A 148 -10.93 3.90 1.69
N ASP A 149 -10.44 4.84 2.45
CA ASP A 149 -11.09 6.11 2.71
C ASP A 149 -10.38 7.19 1.90
N SER A 150 -11.04 7.69 0.88
CA SER A 150 -10.51 8.78 0.03
C SER A 150 -10.91 10.14 0.58
N ASN A 151 -10.09 11.15 0.32
CA ASN A 151 -10.37 12.55 0.66
C ASN A 151 -10.65 12.81 2.15
N ILE A 152 -9.97 12.11 3.06
CA ILE A 152 -10.12 12.32 4.51
C ILE A 152 -9.80 13.77 4.86
N ILE A 153 -8.76 14.31 4.24
CA ILE A 153 -8.36 15.70 4.36
C ILE A 153 -8.10 16.21 2.95
N THR A 154 -8.82 17.25 2.58
CA THR A 154 -8.58 17.97 1.34
C THR A 154 -8.33 19.43 1.68
N GLY A 155 -7.40 20.01 0.98
CA GLY A 155 -7.09 21.43 1.12
C GLY A 155 -6.43 21.93 -0.15
N GLY A 156 -6.53 23.21 -0.36
CA GLY A 156 -5.89 23.86 -1.47
C GLY A 156 -5.72 25.34 -1.18
N SER A 157 -4.71 25.94 -1.76
CA SER A 157 -4.54 27.38 -1.78
C SER A 157 -4.35 27.83 -3.21
N GLY A 158 -4.97 28.92 -3.58
CA GLY A 158 -4.84 29.50 -4.91
C GLY A 158 -4.78 31.01 -4.83
N LEU A 159 -3.86 31.60 -5.59
CA LEU A 159 -3.79 33.04 -5.79
C LEU A 159 -3.90 33.31 -7.29
N ARG A 160 -4.80 34.19 -7.66
CA ARG A 160 -4.96 34.60 -9.05
C ARG A 160 -4.97 36.12 -9.14
N TYR A 161 -4.09 36.67 -9.98
CA TYR A 161 -3.96 38.09 -10.20
C TYR A 161 -3.71 38.35 -11.68
N PHE A 162 -4.52 39.18 -12.31
CA PHE A 162 -4.45 39.53 -13.75
C PHE A 162 -4.27 38.34 -14.72
N GLY A 163 -4.94 37.22 -14.45
CA GLY A 163 -4.87 36.05 -15.33
C GLY A 163 -3.71 35.10 -15.04
N ALA A 164 -2.72 35.47 -14.22
CA ALA A 164 -1.71 34.57 -13.70
C ALA A 164 -2.12 34.07 -12.32
N GLY A 165 -1.99 32.76 -12.08
CA GLY A 165 -2.36 32.17 -10.80
C GLY A 165 -1.55 30.92 -10.50
N MET A 166 -1.32 30.66 -9.22
CA MET A 166 -0.80 29.40 -8.70
C MET A 166 -1.88 28.76 -7.83
N SER A 167 -2.10 27.48 -8.01
CA SER A 167 -2.96 26.67 -7.14
C SER A 167 -2.19 25.44 -6.67
N ASN A 168 -2.40 25.08 -5.41
CA ASN A 168 -1.90 23.85 -4.81
C ASN A 168 -3.07 23.09 -4.21
N GLU A 169 -3.16 21.79 -4.48
CA GLU A 169 -4.20 20.91 -3.94
C GLU A 169 -3.50 19.80 -3.15
N TYR A 170 -4.03 19.50 -1.99
CA TYR A 170 -3.58 18.42 -1.11
C TYR A 170 -4.73 17.45 -0.85
N ARG A 171 -4.42 16.17 -0.98
CA ARG A 171 -5.36 15.07 -0.70
C ARG A 171 -4.68 14.03 0.19
N GLN A 172 -5.40 13.55 1.18
CA GLN A 172 -4.97 12.45 2.01
C GLN A 172 -5.97 11.31 1.93
N ASP A 173 -5.46 10.14 1.58
CA ASP A 173 -6.22 8.89 1.56
C ASP A 173 -5.72 7.95 2.65
N ARG A 174 -6.61 7.06 3.12
CA ARG A 174 -6.29 6.03 4.13
C ARG A 174 -6.64 4.66 3.58
N ILE A 175 -5.69 3.72 3.73
CA ILE A 175 -5.90 2.31 3.42
C ILE A 175 -5.76 1.52 4.71
N THR A 176 -6.76 0.69 5.01
CA THR A 176 -6.72 -0.22 6.16
C THR A 176 -6.53 -1.64 5.65
N VAL A 177 -5.50 -2.30 6.16
CA VAL A 177 -5.17 -3.69 5.83
C VAL A 177 -5.18 -4.54 7.10
N TYR A 178 -5.51 -5.82 6.96
CA TYR A 178 -5.32 -6.79 8.03
C TYR A 178 -4.44 -7.95 7.56
N LEU A 179 -3.68 -8.50 8.49
CA LEU A 179 -2.90 -9.72 8.31
C LEU A 179 -3.28 -10.70 9.40
N ARG A 180 -3.47 -11.96 9.01
CA ARG A 180 -3.70 -13.07 9.92
C ARG A 180 -2.62 -14.11 9.72
N ILE A 181 -2.02 -14.55 10.81
CA ILE A 181 -1.04 -15.63 10.85
C ILE A 181 -1.74 -16.86 11.39
N VAL A 182 -1.60 -17.96 10.66
CA VAL A 182 -2.15 -19.28 11.01
C VAL A 182 -0.99 -20.26 11.08
N SER A 183 -0.86 -20.94 12.21
CA SER A 183 0.19 -21.92 12.48
C SER A 183 -0.42 -23.23 12.98
#